data_c43e9be01138c52579a25fd25eb562f3
#
_entry.id   c43e9be01138c52579a25fd25eb562f3
#
_cell.length_a   1.000
_cell.length_b   1.000
_cell.length_c   1.000
_cell.angle_alpha   90.00
_cell.angle_beta   90.00
_cell.angle_gamma   90.00
#
_symmetry.space_group_name_H-M   'P 1'
#
loop_
_entity.id
_entity.type
_entity.pdbx_description
1 polymer ?
#
loop_
_entity_poly.entity_id
_entity_poly.type
_entity_poly.pdbx_seq_one_letter_code
_entity_poly.pdbx_strand_id
1 'polypeptide(L)'
;GDIKDLNGHGSRLVFEREGMLHLLDLVSGNIRTLEIPVTGDFPWAETRWEDVGKTAGYASLSPTGKRAVMASRGEIFTIPVENGNVRNLTQSAGAADRVPIWSPLGDKVAWFSDANGKGYALMIASQDGLGAVK
;
A
#
# COMPACT_ATOMS: atom_id res chain seq x y z
N GLY A 1 -8.61 10.82 15.52
CA GLY A 1 -8.01 9.61 16.08
C GLY A 1 -7.83 9.76 17.59
N ASP A 2 -7.73 8.65 18.29
CA ASP A 2 -7.54 8.64 19.74
C ASP A 2 -6.13 9.09 20.09
N ILE A 3 -6.03 9.81 21.23
CA ILE A 3 -4.73 10.19 21.81
C ILE A 3 -4.28 9.06 22.74
N LYS A 4 -3.03 8.64 22.59
CA LYS A 4 -2.39 7.58 23.39
C LYS A 4 -1.06 8.08 23.95
N ASP A 5 -0.57 7.37 24.95
CA ASP A 5 0.77 7.53 25.53
C ASP A 5 1.15 8.97 25.88
N LEU A 6 0.19 9.67 26.52
CA LEU A 6 0.39 11.06 26.93
C LEU A 6 1.46 11.15 28.04
N ASN A 7 2.49 11.96 27.80
CA ASN A 7 3.52 12.28 28.77
C ASN A 7 3.83 13.78 28.75
N GLY A 8 4.33 14.35 29.86
CA GLY A 8 4.57 15.77 29.93
C GLY A 8 5.69 16.15 30.89
N HIS A 9 6.35 17.27 30.56
CA HIS A 9 7.31 17.94 31.44
C HIS A 9 7.24 19.45 31.24
N GLY A 10 7.13 20.17 32.34
CA GLY A 10 6.97 21.63 32.32
C GLY A 10 5.73 22.05 31.53
N SER A 11 5.90 22.93 30.57
CA SER A 11 4.81 23.42 29.70
C SER A 11 4.62 22.60 28.40
N ARG A 12 5.17 21.39 28.32
CA ARG A 12 5.11 20.59 27.09
C ARG A 12 4.50 19.22 27.34
N LEU A 13 3.62 18.80 26.43
CA LEU A 13 3.06 17.45 26.39
C LEU A 13 3.46 16.77 25.08
N VAL A 14 3.84 15.50 25.19
CA VAL A 14 4.05 14.59 24.04
C VAL A 14 2.96 13.54 24.08
N PHE A 15 2.38 13.22 22.94
CA PHE A 15 1.36 12.19 22.80
C PHE A 15 1.40 11.54 21.42
N GLU A 16 0.92 10.32 21.33
CA GLU A 16 0.69 9.63 20.08
C GLU A 16 -0.73 9.91 19.56
N ARG A 17 -0.83 10.18 18.26
CA ARG A 17 -2.08 10.21 17.52
C ARG A 17 -1.85 9.71 16.10
N GLU A 18 -2.62 8.71 15.67
CA GLU A 18 -2.55 8.14 14.31
C GLU A 18 -1.16 7.59 13.96
N GLY A 19 -0.45 7.00 14.95
CA GLY A 19 0.88 6.44 14.75
C GLY A 19 2.02 7.48 14.69
N MET A 20 1.72 8.76 14.93
CA MET A 20 2.69 9.85 14.93
C MET A 20 2.83 10.47 16.31
N LEU A 21 4.04 10.90 16.67
CA LEU A 21 4.28 11.65 17.89
C LEU A 21 4.02 13.15 17.68
N HIS A 22 3.29 13.74 18.60
CA HIS A 22 2.97 15.16 18.61
C HIS A 22 3.48 15.82 19.87
N LEU A 23 3.98 17.05 19.74
CA LEU A 23 4.36 17.91 20.84
C LEU A 23 3.36 19.08 20.91
N LEU A 24 2.71 19.22 22.08
CA LEU A 24 1.88 20.36 22.42
C LEU A 24 2.62 21.26 23.39
N ASP A 25 2.69 22.54 23.07
CA ASP A 25 3.13 23.59 23.99
C ASP A 25 1.92 24.19 24.68
N LEU A 26 1.85 24.04 26.00
CA LEU A 26 0.70 24.47 26.81
C LEU A 26 0.58 25.99 26.96
N VAL A 27 1.63 26.75 26.72
CA VAL A 27 1.61 28.19 26.79
C VAL A 27 1.06 28.79 25.52
N SER A 28 1.52 28.34 24.38
CA SER A 28 1.11 28.84 23.07
C SER A 28 -0.08 28.09 22.48
N GLY A 29 -0.40 26.89 22.98
CA GLY A 29 -1.40 26.01 22.39
C GLY A 29 -0.99 25.36 21.06
N ASN A 30 0.25 25.56 20.63
CA ASN A 30 0.72 25.02 19.35
C ASN A 30 1.00 23.53 19.43
N ILE A 31 0.53 22.80 18.42
CA ILE A 31 0.82 21.38 18.21
C ILE A 31 1.72 21.25 16.98
N ARG A 32 2.79 20.47 17.12
CA ARG A 32 3.62 20.05 15.97
C ARG A 32 3.86 18.57 15.99
N THR A 33 3.91 17.97 14.81
CA THR A 33 4.34 16.58 14.65
C THR A 33 5.85 16.50 14.81
N LEU A 34 6.31 15.47 15.52
CA LEU A 34 7.74 15.18 15.68
C LEU A 34 8.16 14.19 14.57
N GLU A 35 9.06 14.61 13.72
CA GLU A 35 9.74 13.72 12.78
C GLU A 35 10.97 13.13 13.48
N ILE A 36 10.96 11.82 13.72
CA ILE A 36 12.06 11.10 14.34
C ILE A 36 12.69 10.23 13.25
N PRO A 37 13.79 10.66 12.64
CA PRO A 37 14.50 9.82 11.69
C PRO A 37 15.15 8.66 12.43
N VAL A 38 14.82 7.43 12.04
CA VAL A 38 15.48 6.23 12.53
C VAL A 38 16.50 5.81 11.48
N THR A 39 17.77 5.84 11.84
CA THR A 39 18.87 5.37 10.99
C THR A 39 19.33 4.02 11.47
N GLY A 40 19.51 3.08 10.56
CA GLY A 40 19.99 1.73 10.89
C GLY A 40 19.97 0.84 9.65
N ASP A 41 20.64 -0.30 9.76
CA ASP A 41 20.50 -1.36 8.78
C ASP A 41 19.16 -2.06 9.03
N PHE A 42 18.27 -1.98 8.04
CA PHE A 42 16.96 -2.62 8.09
C PHE A 42 16.92 -3.82 7.13
N PRO A 43 17.47 -4.99 7.52
CA PRO A 43 17.51 -6.17 6.62
C PRO A 43 16.15 -6.60 6.11
N TRP A 44 15.09 -6.31 6.88
CA TRP A 44 13.70 -6.60 6.46
C TRP A 44 13.15 -5.66 5.40
N ALA A 45 13.79 -4.49 5.19
CA ALA A 45 13.41 -3.52 4.15
C ALA A 45 14.16 -3.75 2.84
N GLU A 46 15.14 -4.65 2.82
CA GLU A 46 15.85 -5.02 1.59
C GLU A 46 14.94 -5.77 0.62
N THR A 47 15.14 -5.51 -0.67
CA THR A 47 14.44 -6.25 -1.74
C THR A 47 14.87 -7.70 -1.72
N ARG A 48 13.91 -8.61 -1.58
CA ARG A 48 14.14 -10.04 -1.57
C ARG A 48 13.05 -10.79 -2.34
N TRP A 49 13.40 -11.97 -2.82
CA TRP A 49 12.41 -12.88 -3.39
C TRP A 49 11.65 -13.58 -2.28
N GLU A 50 10.32 -13.57 -2.40
CA GLU A 50 9.44 -14.24 -1.45
C GLU A 50 8.48 -15.18 -2.17
N ASP A 51 8.23 -16.35 -1.56
CA ASP A 51 7.18 -17.25 -2.02
C ASP A 51 5.80 -16.70 -1.61
N VAL A 52 5.09 -16.15 -2.58
CA VAL A 52 3.75 -15.56 -2.38
C VAL A 52 2.62 -16.57 -2.53
N GLY A 53 2.91 -17.82 -2.79
CA GLY A 53 1.87 -18.86 -3.01
C GLY A 53 0.89 -18.99 -1.84
N LYS A 54 1.37 -18.81 -0.61
CA LYS A 54 0.54 -18.88 0.61
C LYS A 54 -0.22 -17.60 0.93
N THR A 55 0.16 -16.48 0.34
CA THR A 55 -0.44 -15.15 0.57
C THR A 55 -1.25 -14.67 -0.62
N ALA A 56 -1.30 -15.47 -1.68
CA ALA A 56 -2.10 -15.18 -2.85
C ALA A 56 -3.60 -15.23 -2.51
N GLY A 57 -4.30 -14.18 -2.87
CA GLY A 57 -5.74 -14.07 -2.71
C GLY A 57 -6.38 -13.41 -3.93
N TYR A 58 -7.68 -13.52 -4.09
CA TYR A 58 -8.45 -12.86 -5.13
C TYR A 58 -7.79 -12.93 -6.52
N ALA A 59 -7.97 -14.02 -7.20
CA ALA A 59 -7.49 -14.20 -8.56
C ALA A 59 -8.63 -14.11 -9.58
N SER A 60 -8.35 -13.56 -10.77
CA SER A 60 -9.28 -13.50 -11.89
C SER A 60 -8.55 -13.77 -13.19
N LEU A 61 -9.17 -14.54 -14.08
CA LEU A 61 -8.62 -14.80 -15.42
C LEU A 61 -8.99 -13.66 -16.37
N SER A 62 -8.08 -13.33 -17.28
CA SER A 62 -8.38 -12.44 -18.38
C SER A 62 -9.46 -13.06 -19.30
N PRO A 63 -10.25 -12.24 -20.02
CA PRO A 63 -11.27 -12.75 -20.96
C PRO A 63 -10.70 -13.70 -22.02
N THR A 64 -9.42 -13.57 -22.36
CA THR A 64 -8.72 -14.46 -23.30
C THR A 64 -8.18 -15.73 -22.67
N GLY A 65 -8.19 -15.85 -21.34
CA GLY A 65 -7.57 -16.95 -20.60
C GLY A 65 -6.02 -16.94 -20.60
N LYS A 66 -5.37 -15.98 -21.25
CA LYS A 66 -3.90 -15.95 -21.41
C LYS A 66 -3.15 -15.41 -20.20
N ARG A 67 -3.81 -14.65 -19.34
CA ARG A 67 -3.23 -14.10 -18.11
C ARG A 67 -4.21 -14.21 -16.96
N ALA A 68 -3.68 -14.32 -15.76
CA ALA A 68 -4.41 -14.12 -14.52
C ALA A 68 -3.96 -12.81 -13.87
N VAL A 69 -4.84 -12.19 -13.11
CA VAL A 69 -4.51 -11.14 -12.15
C VAL A 69 -4.75 -11.67 -10.76
N MET A 70 -3.89 -11.33 -9.81
CA MET A 70 -4.04 -11.72 -8.42
C MET A 70 -3.52 -10.65 -7.46
N ALA A 71 -4.10 -10.61 -6.26
CA ALA A 71 -3.58 -9.82 -5.16
C ALA A 71 -2.68 -10.69 -4.28
N SER A 72 -1.54 -10.17 -3.87
CA SER A 72 -0.68 -10.77 -2.86
C SER A 72 0.10 -9.69 -2.10
N ARG A 73 0.11 -9.78 -0.76
CA ARG A 73 0.84 -8.89 0.15
C ARG A 73 0.55 -7.39 -0.07
N GLY A 74 -0.68 -7.06 -0.47
CA GLY A 74 -1.07 -5.67 -0.73
C GLY A 74 -0.68 -5.14 -2.10
N GLU A 75 -0.23 -6.00 -3.01
CA GLU A 75 0.10 -5.61 -4.38
C GLU A 75 -0.65 -6.46 -5.41
N ILE A 76 -0.79 -5.92 -6.63
CA ILE A 76 -1.47 -6.58 -7.74
C ILE A 76 -0.47 -7.06 -8.78
N PHE A 77 -0.57 -8.33 -9.09
CA PHE A 77 0.30 -9.01 -10.07
C PHE A 77 -0.51 -9.50 -11.26
N THR A 78 0.06 -9.40 -12.47
CA THR A 78 -0.42 -10.16 -13.63
C THR A 78 0.54 -11.30 -13.95
N ILE A 79 -0.02 -12.48 -14.15
CA ILE A 79 0.71 -13.73 -14.31
C ILE A 79 0.29 -14.35 -15.64
N PRO A 80 1.22 -14.67 -16.55
CA PRO A 80 0.90 -15.42 -17.77
C PRO A 80 0.53 -16.87 -17.42
N VAL A 81 -0.43 -17.44 -18.15
CA VAL A 81 -0.84 -18.84 -17.95
C VAL A 81 0.21 -19.81 -18.47
N GLU A 82 0.84 -19.50 -19.59
CA GLU A 82 1.86 -20.37 -20.20
C GLU A 82 3.24 -19.71 -20.21
N ASN A 83 3.47 -18.76 -21.11
CA ASN A 83 4.78 -18.15 -21.33
C ASN A 83 4.77 -16.65 -21.07
N GLY A 84 5.82 -16.15 -20.45
CA GLY A 84 6.03 -14.73 -20.18
C GLY A 84 6.40 -14.46 -18.73
N ASN A 85 6.62 -13.21 -18.41
CA ASN A 85 7.01 -12.77 -17.07
C ASN A 85 5.80 -12.34 -16.23
N VAL A 86 5.88 -12.62 -14.94
CA VAL A 86 5.02 -12.01 -13.93
C VAL A 86 5.34 -10.53 -13.87
N ARG A 87 4.31 -9.70 -13.76
CA ARG A 87 4.45 -8.25 -13.59
C ARG A 87 3.73 -7.80 -12.33
N ASN A 88 4.42 -7.02 -11.52
CA ASN A 88 3.77 -6.25 -10.46
C ASN A 88 3.20 -4.98 -11.09
N LEU A 89 1.87 -4.80 -11.03
CA LEU A 89 1.18 -3.64 -11.63
C LEU A 89 1.22 -2.41 -10.73
N THR A 90 1.25 -2.59 -9.42
CA THR A 90 1.03 -1.49 -8.48
C THR A 90 2.33 -0.92 -7.95
N GLN A 91 3.31 -1.76 -7.61
CA GLN A 91 4.61 -1.34 -7.04
C GLN A 91 4.44 -0.29 -5.93
N SER A 92 3.39 -0.45 -5.13
CA SER A 92 2.93 0.53 -4.15
C SER A 92 3.31 0.08 -2.74
N ALA A 93 4.60 0.17 -2.39
CA ALA A 93 5.06 -0.14 -1.04
C ALA A 93 4.28 0.69 0.00
N GLY A 94 3.64 0.01 0.95
CA GLY A 94 2.85 0.65 2.01
C GLY A 94 1.37 0.89 1.70
N ALA A 95 0.90 0.56 0.49
CA ALA A 95 -0.53 0.53 0.18
C ALA A 95 -1.09 -0.90 0.27
N ALA A 96 -2.39 -1.01 0.49
CA ALA A 96 -3.10 -2.28 0.48
C ALA A 96 -4.01 -2.36 -0.75
N ASP A 97 -3.47 -2.92 -1.82
CA ASP A 97 -4.19 -3.15 -3.08
C ASP A 97 -4.91 -4.50 -3.03
N ARG A 98 -6.20 -4.52 -3.38
CA ARG A 98 -7.08 -5.68 -3.17
C ARG A 98 -8.08 -5.88 -4.29
N VAL A 99 -8.56 -7.12 -4.40
CA VAL A 99 -9.70 -7.51 -5.25
C VAL A 99 -9.52 -7.07 -6.70
N PRO A 100 -8.45 -7.50 -7.38
CA PRO A 100 -8.25 -7.15 -8.77
C PRO A 100 -9.26 -7.85 -9.69
N ILE A 101 -9.72 -7.14 -10.71
CA ILE A 101 -10.62 -7.64 -11.74
C ILE A 101 -10.20 -7.15 -13.12
N TRP A 102 -10.37 -7.98 -14.13
CA TRP A 102 -10.18 -7.60 -15.52
C TRP A 102 -11.36 -6.80 -16.07
N SER A 103 -11.05 -5.86 -16.96
CA SER A 103 -12.06 -5.29 -17.85
C SER A 103 -12.62 -6.37 -18.80
N PRO A 104 -13.87 -6.23 -19.26
CA PRO A 104 -14.44 -7.18 -20.23
C PRO A 104 -13.64 -7.32 -21.53
N LEU A 105 -12.91 -6.28 -21.93
CA LEU A 105 -12.04 -6.28 -23.11
C LEU A 105 -10.64 -6.87 -22.83
N GLY A 106 -10.26 -7.02 -21.55
CA GLY A 106 -8.95 -7.55 -21.16
C GLY A 106 -7.78 -6.56 -21.34
N ASP A 107 -8.06 -5.29 -21.59
CA ASP A 107 -7.09 -4.23 -21.79
C ASP A 107 -6.68 -3.54 -20.48
N LYS A 108 -7.54 -3.63 -19.45
CA LYS A 108 -7.38 -2.96 -18.16
C LYS A 108 -7.60 -3.90 -16.99
N VAL A 109 -7.03 -3.52 -15.86
CA VAL A 109 -7.27 -4.12 -14.55
C VAL A 109 -7.74 -3.03 -13.60
N ALA A 110 -8.76 -3.32 -12.80
CA ALA A 110 -9.24 -2.46 -11.73
C ALA A 110 -9.02 -3.14 -10.37
N TRP A 111 -8.79 -2.36 -9.32
CA TRP A 111 -8.61 -2.84 -7.95
C TRP A 111 -8.96 -1.75 -6.95
N PHE A 112 -9.09 -2.11 -5.68
CA PHE A 112 -9.21 -1.15 -4.58
C PHE A 112 -7.85 -0.92 -3.93
N SER A 113 -7.51 0.35 -3.67
CA SER A 113 -6.25 0.79 -3.06
C SER A 113 -6.50 1.83 -1.96
N ASP A 114 -5.74 1.79 -0.89
CA ASP A 114 -5.71 2.82 0.15
C ASP A 114 -4.50 3.76 0.05
N ALA A 115 -3.80 3.74 -1.07
CA ALA A 115 -2.58 4.53 -1.31
C ALA A 115 -2.75 6.04 -1.07
N ASN A 116 -3.98 6.56 -1.11
CA ASN A 116 -4.27 7.97 -0.88
C ASN A 116 -4.38 8.34 0.62
N GLY A 117 -4.30 7.38 1.53
CA GLY A 117 -4.41 7.57 2.98
C GLY A 117 -5.78 8.02 3.49
N LYS A 118 -6.81 8.08 2.62
CA LYS A 118 -8.17 8.52 2.96
C LYS A 118 -9.21 7.40 2.92
N GLY A 119 -8.75 6.16 2.84
CA GLY A 119 -9.58 4.99 2.66
C GLY A 119 -9.43 4.40 1.26
N TYR A 120 -10.22 3.35 0.96
CA TYR A 120 -10.12 2.66 -0.32
C TYR A 120 -10.72 3.48 -1.46
N ALA A 121 -9.97 3.60 -2.55
CA ALA A 121 -10.41 4.15 -3.82
C ALA A 121 -10.33 3.07 -4.92
N LEU A 122 -11.19 3.15 -5.92
CA LEU A 122 -11.10 2.31 -7.11
C LEU A 122 -10.00 2.86 -8.01
N MET A 123 -9.04 1.99 -8.33
CA MET A 123 -7.93 2.29 -9.23
C MET A 123 -8.07 1.48 -10.52
N ILE A 124 -7.63 2.05 -11.62
CA ILE A 124 -7.65 1.40 -12.93
C ILE A 124 -6.33 1.67 -13.66
N ALA A 125 -5.73 0.62 -14.19
CA ALA A 125 -4.53 0.72 -15.03
C ALA A 125 -4.62 -0.17 -16.26
N SER A 126 -3.75 0.10 -17.22
CA SER A 126 -3.53 -0.80 -18.35
C SER A 126 -2.97 -2.15 -17.86
N GLN A 127 -3.37 -3.23 -18.48
CA GLN A 127 -2.96 -4.60 -18.11
C GLN A 127 -1.46 -4.87 -18.23
N ASP A 128 -0.75 -4.07 -18.99
CA ASP A 128 0.70 -4.15 -19.18
C ASP A 128 1.49 -3.36 -18.11
N GLY A 129 0.79 -2.61 -17.24
CA GLY A 129 1.39 -1.75 -16.23
C GLY A 129 2.06 -0.50 -16.81
N LEU A 130 1.81 -0.19 -18.08
CA LEU A 130 2.33 1.01 -18.74
C LEU A 130 1.27 2.12 -18.70
N GLY A 131 1.71 3.32 -18.37
CA GLY A 131 0.83 4.50 -18.30
C GLY A 131 0.37 4.86 -16.90
N ALA A 132 -0.48 5.89 -16.82
CA ALA A 132 -0.96 6.41 -15.55
C ALA A 132 -2.04 5.52 -14.94
N VAL A 133 -1.94 5.29 -13.64
CA VAL A 133 -3.02 4.75 -12.81
C VAL A 133 -4.05 5.87 -12.58
N LYS A 134 -5.31 5.55 -12.74
CA LYS A 134 -6.42 6.50 -12.56
C LYS A 134 -7.28 6.10 -11.37
#